data_f9381638f4cbdb1548ef9f17cb933f6b
#
_entry.id   f9381638f4cbdb1548ef9f17cb933f6b
#
_cell.length_a   1.000
_cell.length_b   1.000
_cell.length_c   1.000
_cell.angle_alpha   90.00
_cell.angle_beta   90.00
_cell.angle_gamma   90.00
#
_symmetry.space_group_name_H-M   'P 1'
#
loop_
_entity.id
_entity.type
_entity.pdbx_description
1 polymer ?
#
loop_
_entity_poly.entity_id
_entity_poly.type
_entity_poly.pdbx_seq_one_letter_code
_entity_poly.pdbx_strand_id
1 'polypeptide(L)'
;EIYTLSLHDALPIFQMYVIPTSSMERTLLIGDYLYVSKVAYGPQMPNTPLSFPFVHHTMPFSQTKKSFSEAIKWPYHRLKGLKPIRRNDVVVFNFPAGDTVLLENQNVTYYDTLRSFEESFGKEEGRKRLNEKYTVISRPVDKRENYIKRCVGLPGDLLEVRNGKVWVNGEPQEAIPGLQYNYVVQTSAPFTQYAIDNLGIREYSGYGSGYYMNLTDELAEKVRGLSNVISVNRYIYTPNRSE
;
A
#
# COMPACT_ATOMS: atom_id res chain seq x y z
N GLU A 1 -0.83 1.26 -4.28
CA GLU A 1 -0.67 2.30 -5.31
C GLU A 1 -2.03 2.78 -5.78
N ILE A 2 -2.08 3.99 -6.30
CA ILE A 2 -3.20 4.51 -7.09
C ILE A 2 -2.63 5.24 -8.31
N TYR A 3 -3.25 5.05 -9.47
CA TYR A 3 -2.81 5.72 -10.69
C TYR A 3 -3.48 7.07 -10.82
N THR A 4 -2.67 8.11 -11.06
CA THR A 4 -3.17 9.45 -11.37
C THR A 4 -3.59 9.50 -12.84
N LEU A 5 -4.82 9.96 -13.08
CA LEU A 5 -5.24 10.34 -14.42
C LEU A 5 -4.60 11.69 -14.76
N SER A 6 -3.65 11.69 -15.67
CA SER A 6 -2.65 12.75 -15.88
C SER A 6 -3.19 14.17 -16.21
N LEU A 7 -4.47 14.31 -16.52
CA LEU A 7 -5.12 15.61 -16.76
C LEU A 7 -5.27 16.49 -15.49
N HIS A 8 -5.07 15.93 -14.29
CA HIS A 8 -5.51 16.56 -13.05
C HIS A 8 -4.41 16.94 -12.08
N ASP A 9 -3.13 16.65 -12.36
CA ASP A 9 -2.01 17.07 -11.50
C ASP A 9 -1.92 18.60 -11.39
N ALA A 10 -2.44 19.31 -12.40
CA ALA A 10 -2.48 20.78 -12.44
C ALA A 10 -3.64 21.39 -11.64
N LEU A 11 -4.65 20.62 -11.21
CA LEU A 11 -5.79 21.17 -10.47
C LEU A 11 -5.43 21.35 -8.99
N PRO A 12 -5.51 22.59 -8.45
CA PRO A 12 -5.10 22.86 -7.07
C PRO A 12 -6.07 22.29 -6.03
N ILE A 13 -7.30 21.96 -6.40
CA ILE A 13 -8.37 21.63 -5.47
C ILE A 13 -8.66 20.13 -5.42
N PHE A 14 -8.73 19.45 -6.58
CA PHE A 14 -9.05 18.04 -6.70
C PHE A 14 -8.05 17.31 -7.59
N GLN A 15 -7.90 16.03 -7.34
CA GLN A 15 -7.11 15.12 -8.17
C GLN A 15 -7.89 13.82 -8.38
N MET A 16 -7.88 13.31 -9.61
CA MET A 16 -8.55 12.05 -9.93
C MET A 16 -7.56 10.89 -9.86
N TYR A 17 -8.05 9.77 -9.33
CA TYR A 17 -7.28 8.53 -9.21
C TYR A 17 -8.15 7.34 -9.59
N VAL A 18 -7.49 6.25 -9.99
CA VAL A 18 -8.10 4.93 -10.17
C VAL A 18 -7.48 3.98 -9.14
N ILE A 19 -8.29 3.12 -8.55
CA ILE A 19 -7.85 2.12 -7.59
C ILE A 19 -7.33 0.87 -8.35
N PRO A 20 -6.02 0.54 -8.25
CA PRO A 20 -5.47 -0.60 -8.96
C PRO A 20 -5.37 -1.88 -8.09
N THR A 21 -5.50 -1.77 -6.77
CA THR A 21 -5.26 -2.87 -5.83
C THR A 21 -6.39 -3.02 -4.83
N SER A 22 -6.54 -4.22 -4.29
CA SER A 22 -7.59 -4.61 -3.33
C SER A 22 -7.31 -4.19 -1.87
N SER A 23 -6.20 -3.51 -1.58
CA SER A 23 -5.82 -3.18 -0.19
C SER A 23 -6.83 -2.32 0.59
N MET A 24 -7.83 -1.77 -0.09
CA MET A 24 -8.98 -1.04 0.47
C MET A 24 -10.31 -1.75 0.16
N GLU A 25 -10.25 -3.04 -0.19
CA GLU A 25 -11.42 -3.87 -0.51
C GLU A 25 -12.53 -3.69 0.50
N ARG A 26 -13.78 -3.74 0.02
CA ARG A 26 -15.02 -3.45 0.76
C ARG A 26 -15.20 -2.00 1.24
N THR A 27 -14.20 -1.14 1.04
CA THR A 27 -14.34 0.32 1.16
C THR A 27 -14.22 0.99 -0.21
N LEU A 28 -13.21 0.57 -0.99
CA LEU A 28 -12.94 1.01 -2.36
C LEU A 28 -12.57 -0.22 -3.18
N LEU A 29 -13.17 -0.35 -4.35
CA LEU A 29 -12.97 -1.51 -5.21
C LEU A 29 -11.93 -1.23 -6.29
N ILE A 30 -11.30 -2.28 -6.80
CA ILE A 30 -10.42 -2.18 -7.97
C ILE A 30 -11.23 -1.61 -9.14
N GLY A 31 -10.69 -0.60 -9.81
CA GLY A 31 -11.33 0.10 -10.93
C GLY A 31 -12.17 1.31 -10.53
N ASP A 32 -12.40 1.55 -9.24
CA ASP A 32 -13.10 2.75 -8.79
C ASP A 32 -12.33 4.02 -9.17
N TYR A 33 -13.08 5.03 -9.65
CA TYR A 33 -12.58 6.38 -9.91
C TYR A 33 -12.83 7.27 -8.71
N LEU A 34 -11.79 7.91 -8.21
CA LEU A 34 -11.85 8.74 -7.01
C LEU A 34 -11.54 10.21 -7.32
N TYR A 35 -12.32 11.10 -6.73
CA TYR A 35 -11.98 12.51 -6.61
C TYR A 35 -11.40 12.77 -5.23
N VAL A 36 -10.11 13.07 -5.17
CA VAL A 36 -9.41 13.34 -3.92
C VAL A 36 -9.28 14.86 -3.71
N SER A 37 -9.81 15.34 -2.60
CA SER A 37 -9.70 16.74 -2.22
C SER A 37 -8.30 17.07 -1.71
N LYS A 38 -7.57 17.93 -2.40
CA LYS A 38 -6.28 18.45 -1.94
C LYS A 38 -6.43 19.45 -0.80
N VAL A 39 -7.56 20.17 -0.75
CA VAL A 39 -7.78 21.23 0.26
C VAL A 39 -8.27 20.69 1.60
N ALA A 40 -8.79 19.47 1.66
CA ALA A 40 -9.31 18.89 2.90
C ALA A 40 -8.26 18.92 4.01
N TYR A 41 -7.05 18.42 3.74
CA TYR A 41 -5.91 18.39 4.66
C TYR A 41 -4.80 19.39 4.28
N GLY A 42 -5.11 20.31 3.37
CA GLY A 42 -4.21 21.31 2.84
C GLY A 42 -3.43 20.86 1.61
N PRO A 43 -3.43 21.66 0.54
CA PRO A 43 -2.67 21.37 -0.67
C PRO A 43 -1.16 21.45 -0.39
N GLN A 44 -0.43 20.53 -0.98
CA GLN A 44 1.03 20.51 -0.95
C GLN A 44 1.57 21.39 -2.08
N MET A 45 2.50 22.29 -1.77
CA MET A 45 3.25 23.03 -2.77
C MET A 45 4.22 22.07 -3.49
N PRO A 46 4.39 22.20 -4.82
CA PRO A 46 5.34 21.35 -5.54
C PRO A 46 6.77 21.60 -5.07
N ASN A 47 7.52 20.53 -4.81
CA ASN A 47 8.94 20.62 -4.50
C ASN A 47 9.77 20.89 -5.77
N THR A 48 9.32 20.36 -6.92
CA THR A 48 9.96 20.53 -8.23
C THR A 48 9.00 21.22 -9.21
N PRO A 49 8.94 22.58 -9.17
CA PRO A 49 7.96 23.33 -9.98
C PRO A 49 8.21 23.20 -11.49
N LEU A 50 9.47 22.95 -11.90
CA LEU A 50 9.80 22.71 -13.29
C LEU A 50 9.60 21.23 -13.64
N SER A 51 8.40 20.88 -14.09
CA SER A 51 8.02 19.52 -14.48
C SER A 51 7.37 19.53 -15.84
N PHE A 52 7.59 18.45 -16.60
CA PHE A 52 6.88 18.25 -17.86
C PHE A 52 5.39 17.98 -17.55
N PRO A 53 4.46 18.70 -18.22
CA PRO A 53 3.04 18.59 -17.92
C PRO A 53 2.51 17.18 -18.22
N PHE A 54 1.53 16.73 -17.44
CA PHE A 54 0.82 15.45 -17.59
C PHE A 54 1.67 14.19 -17.41
N VAL A 55 2.88 14.31 -16.85
CA VAL A 55 3.76 13.17 -16.58
C VAL A 55 4.26 13.25 -15.14
N HIS A 56 4.18 12.13 -14.42
CA HIS A 56 4.48 12.14 -12.98
C HIS A 56 5.98 12.16 -12.68
N HIS A 57 6.76 11.17 -13.10
CA HIS A 57 8.18 11.06 -12.73
C HIS A 57 9.14 10.75 -13.88
N THR A 58 8.70 10.09 -14.94
CA THR A 58 9.53 9.76 -16.12
C THR A 58 8.90 10.29 -17.40
N MET A 59 9.74 10.68 -18.36
CA MET A 59 9.28 11.18 -19.65
C MET A 59 8.51 10.11 -20.43
N PRO A 60 7.51 10.49 -21.24
CA PRO A 60 6.84 9.57 -22.16
C PRO A 60 7.87 8.84 -23.01
N PHE A 61 7.67 7.56 -23.23
CA PHE A 61 8.53 6.68 -24.02
C PHE A 61 9.97 6.48 -23.47
N SER A 62 10.23 6.83 -22.22
CA SER A 62 11.49 6.60 -21.53
C SER A 62 11.25 6.02 -20.13
N GLN A 63 11.97 4.97 -19.77
CA GLN A 63 11.90 4.39 -18.42
C GLN A 63 12.86 5.07 -17.43
N THR A 64 13.84 5.83 -17.94
CA THR A 64 14.96 6.35 -17.13
C THR A 64 15.03 7.87 -17.09
N LYS A 65 14.52 8.57 -18.11
CA LYS A 65 14.65 10.03 -18.20
C LYS A 65 13.64 10.73 -17.32
N LYS A 66 14.12 11.53 -16.36
CA LYS A 66 13.28 12.32 -15.46
C LYS A 66 12.37 13.29 -16.25
N SER A 67 11.10 13.43 -15.82
CA SER A 67 10.14 14.40 -16.36
C SER A 67 10.18 15.75 -15.63
N PHE A 68 11.10 15.93 -14.68
CA PHE A 68 11.22 17.13 -13.87
C PHE A 68 12.68 17.55 -13.74
N SER A 69 12.88 18.86 -13.50
CA SER A 69 14.19 19.44 -13.24
C SER A 69 14.34 19.74 -11.74
N GLU A 70 15.51 19.43 -11.22
CA GLU A 70 15.89 19.76 -9.84
C GLU A 70 16.70 21.07 -9.74
N ALA A 71 16.80 21.83 -10.85
CA ALA A 71 17.47 23.11 -10.85
C ALA A 71 16.81 24.15 -9.93
N ILE A 72 15.47 24.05 -9.79
CA ILE A 72 14.70 24.80 -8.79
C ILE A 72 14.01 23.79 -7.89
N LYS A 73 14.37 23.81 -6.60
CA LYS A 73 13.74 23.00 -5.55
C LYS A 73 13.18 23.91 -4.48
N TRP A 74 11.90 23.76 -4.19
CA TRP A 74 11.28 24.39 -3.03
C TRP A 74 11.29 23.44 -1.84
N PRO A 75 11.41 23.92 -0.59
CA PRO A 75 11.26 23.09 0.59
C PRO A 75 9.84 22.52 0.64
N TYR A 76 9.69 21.36 1.32
CA TYR A 76 8.35 20.81 1.56
C TYR A 76 7.51 21.85 2.32
N HIS A 77 6.38 22.18 1.75
CA HIS A 77 5.40 23.07 2.38
C HIS A 77 3.98 22.60 2.07
N ARG A 78 3.17 22.51 3.09
CA ARG A 78 1.74 22.21 2.98
C ARG A 78 0.95 23.37 3.55
N LEU A 79 0.01 23.89 2.79
CA LEU A 79 -0.88 24.93 3.25
C LEU A 79 -1.88 24.36 4.29
N LYS A 80 -2.47 25.24 5.08
CA LYS A 80 -3.46 24.84 6.10
C LYS A 80 -4.67 24.18 5.41
N GLY A 81 -5.09 23.03 5.93
CA GLY A 81 -6.28 22.33 5.48
C GLY A 81 -7.55 22.86 6.12
N LEU A 82 -8.69 22.45 5.55
CA LEU A 82 -10.04 22.81 6.06
C LEU A 82 -10.41 21.99 7.30
N LYS A 83 -9.83 20.80 7.47
CA LYS A 83 -10.10 19.91 8.61
C LYS A 83 -8.84 19.17 9.05
N PRO A 84 -8.73 18.77 10.32
CA PRO A 84 -7.69 17.86 10.79
C PRO A 84 -7.94 16.44 10.27
N ILE A 85 -6.86 15.65 10.17
CA ILE A 85 -6.96 14.20 9.95
C ILE A 85 -7.51 13.56 11.24
N ARG A 86 -8.40 12.58 11.09
CA ARG A 86 -8.95 11.78 12.17
C ARG A 86 -8.62 10.31 11.98
N ARG A 87 -8.66 9.52 13.05
CA ARG A 87 -8.60 8.06 12.94
C ARG A 87 -9.76 7.57 12.08
N ASN A 88 -9.50 6.53 11.29
CA ASN A 88 -10.40 5.94 10.30
C ASN A 88 -10.65 6.78 9.04
N ASP A 89 -10.14 8.00 8.92
CA ASP A 89 -10.16 8.72 7.64
C ASP A 89 -9.42 7.93 6.56
N VAL A 90 -9.99 7.91 5.35
CA VAL A 90 -9.30 7.41 4.16
C VAL A 90 -8.46 8.54 3.59
N VAL A 91 -7.14 8.36 3.56
CA VAL A 91 -6.18 9.39 3.20
C VAL A 91 -5.33 8.97 2.02
N VAL A 92 -5.04 9.93 1.13
CA VAL A 92 -4.06 9.78 0.06
C VAL A 92 -2.78 10.50 0.48
N PHE A 93 -1.65 9.82 0.34
CA PHE A 93 -0.33 10.33 0.73
C PHE A 93 0.76 9.82 -0.21
N ASN A 94 1.87 10.54 -0.26
CA ASN A 94 3.04 10.09 -1.00
C ASN A 94 3.71 8.92 -0.27
N PHE A 95 4.02 7.84 -0.98
CA PHE A 95 4.59 6.64 -0.40
C PHE A 95 5.97 6.93 0.22
N PRO A 96 6.17 6.75 1.54
CA PRO A 96 7.43 7.11 2.19
C PRO A 96 8.65 6.38 1.63
N ALA A 97 8.52 5.06 1.41
CA ALA A 97 9.61 4.23 0.86
C ALA A 97 9.84 4.43 -0.66
N GLY A 98 9.05 5.29 -1.33
CA GLY A 98 9.26 5.74 -2.70
C GLY A 98 10.28 6.89 -2.83
N ASP A 99 10.98 7.26 -1.74
CA ASP A 99 12.03 8.27 -1.73
C ASP A 99 13.29 7.81 -2.47
N THR A 100 13.54 6.52 -2.44
CA THR A 100 14.68 5.87 -3.11
C THR A 100 14.14 4.75 -4.00
N VAL A 101 14.55 4.73 -5.25
CA VAL A 101 14.09 3.76 -6.25
C VAL A 101 15.24 3.21 -7.07
N LEU A 102 15.06 1.98 -7.53
CA LEU A 102 15.93 1.29 -8.48
C LEU A 102 15.43 1.63 -9.89
N LEU A 103 16.24 2.33 -10.67
CA LEU A 103 15.81 2.86 -11.97
C LEU A 103 15.40 1.75 -12.94
N GLU A 104 16.09 0.63 -12.93
CA GLU A 104 15.87 -0.52 -13.79
C GLU A 104 14.75 -1.45 -13.31
N ASN A 105 14.33 -1.32 -12.03
CA ASN A 105 13.28 -2.15 -11.45
C ASN A 105 12.42 -1.36 -10.45
N GLN A 106 11.50 -0.58 -10.98
CA GLN A 106 10.62 0.30 -10.18
C GLN A 106 9.39 -0.41 -9.60
N ASN A 107 9.19 -1.70 -9.90
CA ASN A 107 8.06 -2.49 -9.38
C ASN A 107 8.29 -3.01 -7.94
N VAL A 108 9.53 -2.94 -7.45
CA VAL A 108 9.90 -3.34 -6.10
C VAL A 108 10.47 -2.15 -5.34
N THR A 109 10.34 -2.16 -4.01
CA THR A 109 10.94 -1.09 -3.21
C THR A 109 12.44 -1.28 -3.10
N TYR A 110 13.19 -0.17 -3.07
CA TYR A 110 14.62 -0.20 -2.80
C TYR A 110 14.93 -0.94 -1.50
N TYR A 111 14.17 -0.65 -0.46
CA TYR A 111 14.40 -1.21 0.89
C TYR A 111 14.16 -2.71 0.98
N ASP A 112 13.19 -3.27 0.24
CA ASP A 112 12.96 -4.72 0.21
C ASP A 112 14.05 -5.43 -0.58
N THR A 113 14.46 -4.83 -1.70
CA THR A 113 15.58 -5.37 -2.49
C THR A 113 16.89 -5.32 -1.70
N LEU A 114 17.15 -4.18 -1.00
CA LEU A 114 18.34 -4.05 -0.15
C LEU A 114 18.36 -5.13 0.94
N ARG A 115 17.24 -5.33 1.64
CA ARG A 115 17.12 -6.39 2.66
C ARG A 115 17.46 -7.78 2.11
N SER A 116 16.89 -8.13 0.95
CA SER A 116 17.16 -9.42 0.31
C SER A 116 18.64 -9.60 -0.06
N PHE A 117 19.30 -8.53 -0.53
CA PHE A 117 20.74 -8.58 -0.79
C PHE A 117 21.56 -8.66 0.47
N GLU A 118 21.21 -7.93 1.52
CA GLU A 118 21.88 -7.96 2.83
C GLU A 118 21.72 -9.33 3.51
N GLU A 119 20.56 -9.97 3.41
CA GLU A 119 20.32 -11.33 3.89
C GLU A 119 21.14 -12.38 3.13
N SER A 120 21.32 -12.20 1.81
CA SER A 120 22.03 -13.15 0.96
C SER A 120 23.56 -13.03 1.03
N PHE A 121 24.10 -11.83 1.20
CA PHE A 121 25.53 -11.54 1.04
C PHE A 121 26.16 -10.83 2.27
N GLY A 122 25.37 -10.55 3.30
CA GLY A 122 25.78 -9.72 4.42
C GLY A 122 25.64 -8.22 4.12
N LYS A 123 25.62 -7.40 5.17
CA LYS A 123 25.20 -5.99 5.12
C LYS A 123 26.02 -5.11 4.17
N GLU A 124 27.35 -5.21 4.20
CA GLU A 124 28.23 -4.37 3.39
C GLU A 124 28.29 -4.86 1.94
N GLU A 125 28.54 -6.16 1.75
CA GLU A 125 28.65 -6.74 0.41
C GLU A 125 27.30 -6.72 -0.32
N GLY A 126 26.19 -6.95 0.38
CA GLY A 126 24.84 -6.85 -0.20
C GLY A 126 24.56 -5.47 -0.75
N ARG A 127 24.87 -4.40 0.01
CA ARG A 127 24.72 -3.01 -0.45
C ARG A 127 25.61 -2.68 -1.64
N LYS A 128 26.86 -3.15 -1.63
CA LYS A 128 27.79 -2.96 -2.73
C LYS A 128 27.25 -3.61 -4.03
N ARG A 129 26.86 -4.87 -3.97
CA ARG A 129 26.29 -5.60 -5.13
C ARG A 129 25.00 -5.00 -5.65
N LEU A 130 24.14 -4.49 -4.77
CA LEU A 130 22.93 -3.79 -5.18
C LEU A 130 23.28 -2.55 -6.00
N ASN A 131 24.24 -1.72 -5.53
CA ASN A 131 24.67 -0.50 -6.22
C ASN A 131 25.43 -0.79 -7.52
N GLU A 132 26.09 -1.94 -7.63
CA GLU A 132 26.72 -2.41 -8.88
C GLU A 132 25.69 -2.86 -9.91
N LYS A 133 24.58 -3.45 -9.44
CA LYS A 133 23.53 -4.00 -10.28
C LYS A 133 22.50 -2.99 -10.73
N TYR A 134 22.18 -2.00 -9.88
CA TYR A 134 21.09 -1.04 -10.11
C TYR A 134 21.56 0.40 -9.96
N THR A 135 20.98 1.28 -10.75
CA THR A 135 21.11 2.73 -10.59
C THR A 135 20.14 3.21 -9.52
N VAL A 136 20.66 3.63 -8.37
CA VAL A 136 19.85 4.12 -7.25
C VAL A 136 19.62 5.62 -7.40
N ILE A 137 18.37 6.05 -7.43
CA ILE A 137 18.01 7.47 -7.51
C ILE A 137 17.08 7.88 -6.37
N SER A 138 17.17 9.14 -5.95
CA SER A 138 16.25 9.74 -5.00
C SER A 138 15.12 10.47 -5.72
N ARG A 139 13.89 10.39 -5.18
CA ARG A 139 12.71 11.11 -5.68
C ARG A 139 12.25 12.16 -4.67
N PRO A 140 12.05 13.42 -5.10
CA PRO A 140 11.36 14.42 -4.29
C PRO A 140 9.97 13.97 -3.88
N VAL A 141 9.41 14.51 -2.79
CA VAL A 141 8.13 14.07 -2.25
C VAL A 141 6.99 14.15 -3.27
N ASP A 142 6.93 15.23 -4.04
CA ASP A 142 5.92 15.45 -5.10
C ASP A 142 6.08 14.55 -6.33
N LYS A 143 7.12 13.73 -6.39
CA LYS A 143 7.39 12.75 -7.47
C LYS A 143 7.33 11.30 -7.00
N ARG A 144 6.92 11.07 -5.75
CA ARG A 144 6.69 9.72 -5.22
C ARG A 144 5.29 9.24 -5.58
N GLU A 145 5.11 7.93 -5.64
CA GLU A 145 3.81 7.32 -5.87
C GLU A 145 2.82 7.70 -4.77
N ASN A 146 1.56 7.81 -5.16
CA ASN A 146 0.48 8.08 -4.23
C ASN A 146 -0.14 6.76 -3.75
N TYR A 147 -0.33 6.64 -2.45
CA TYR A 147 -1.00 5.52 -1.82
C TYR A 147 -2.27 6.00 -1.14
N ILE A 148 -3.28 5.14 -1.11
CA ILE A 148 -4.51 5.37 -0.37
C ILE A 148 -4.63 4.30 0.72
N LYS A 149 -4.77 4.73 1.96
CA LYS A 149 -4.92 3.86 3.13
C LYS A 149 -5.82 4.52 4.17
N ARG A 150 -6.32 3.70 5.08
CA ARG A 150 -7.04 4.17 6.26
C ARG A 150 -6.04 4.64 7.32
N CYS A 151 -6.27 5.83 7.90
CA CYS A 151 -5.48 6.38 8.98
C CYS A 151 -5.84 5.65 10.29
N VAL A 152 -4.95 4.84 10.81
CA VAL A 152 -5.19 4.05 12.03
C VAL A 152 -4.63 4.71 13.29
N GLY A 153 -3.60 5.54 13.17
CA GLY A 153 -2.97 6.25 14.28
C GLY A 153 -2.68 7.70 13.94
N LEU A 154 -2.69 8.56 14.92
CA LEU A 154 -2.36 9.99 14.83
C LEU A 154 -1.03 10.27 15.52
N PRO A 155 -0.39 11.42 15.26
CA PRO A 155 0.82 11.81 15.98
C PRO A 155 0.61 11.79 17.50
N GLY A 156 1.51 11.07 18.21
CA GLY A 156 1.45 10.87 19.65
C GLY A 156 0.68 9.62 20.09
N ASP A 157 0.01 8.90 19.19
CA ASP A 157 -0.62 7.63 19.52
C ASP A 157 0.41 6.52 19.72
N LEU A 158 0.17 5.66 20.71
CA LEU A 158 0.85 4.38 20.88
C LEU A 158 0.11 3.32 20.05
N LEU A 159 0.75 2.84 19.00
CA LEU A 159 0.20 1.83 18.10
C LEU A 159 0.82 0.46 18.40
N GLU A 160 -0.02 -0.55 18.60
CA GLU A 160 0.39 -1.93 18.84
C GLU A 160 -0.40 -2.88 17.93
N VAL A 161 0.20 -4.01 17.59
CA VAL A 161 -0.49 -5.12 16.92
C VAL A 161 -0.46 -6.33 17.86
N ARG A 162 -1.62 -6.74 18.32
CA ARG A 162 -1.77 -7.91 19.22
C ARG A 162 -2.65 -8.95 18.53
N ASN A 163 -2.10 -10.14 18.32
CA ASN A 163 -2.80 -11.25 17.65
C ASN A 163 -3.44 -10.83 16.29
N GLY A 164 -2.70 -10.05 15.49
CA GLY A 164 -3.16 -9.56 14.18
C GLY A 164 -4.26 -8.48 14.24
N LYS A 165 -4.55 -7.92 15.42
CA LYS A 165 -5.47 -6.77 15.60
C LYS A 165 -4.72 -5.53 16.02
N VAL A 166 -5.13 -4.39 15.48
CA VAL A 166 -4.55 -3.09 15.84
C VAL A 166 -5.13 -2.59 17.15
N TRP A 167 -4.26 -2.07 18.00
CA TRP A 167 -4.58 -1.42 19.27
C TRP A 167 -3.99 -0.02 19.26
N VAL A 168 -4.74 0.95 19.75
CA VAL A 168 -4.32 2.36 19.81
C VAL A 168 -4.49 2.86 21.22
N ASN A 169 -3.40 3.32 21.86
CA ASN A 169 -3.39 3.79 23.23
C ASN A 169 -3.93 2.77 24.25
N GLY A 170 -3.66 1.49 24.03
CA GLY A 170 -4.10 0.41 24.90
C GLY A 170 -5.52 -0.11 24.64
N GLU A 171 -6.27 0.50 23.73
CA GLU A 171 -7.63 0.10 23.35
C GLU A 171 -7.64 -0.56 21.97
N PRO A 172 -8.47 -1.59 21.73
CA PRO A 172 -8.60 -2.16 20.40
C PRO A 172 -9.19 -1.15 19.43
N GLN A 173 -8.71 -1.14 18.20
CA GLN A 173 -9.29 -0.32 17.15
C GLN A 173 -10.77 -0.62 16.97
N GLU A 174 -11.59 0.42 16.77
CA GLU A 174 -13.00 0.27 16.43
C GLU A 174 -13.20 -0.68 15.25
N ALA A 175 -14.29 -1.45 15.30
CA ALA A 175 -14.64 -2.37 14.24
C ALA A 175 -14.87 -1.60 12.92
N ILE A 176 -14.06 -1.93 11.91
CA ILE A 176 -14.19 -1.36 10.57
C ILE A 176 -15.03 -2.34 9.74
N PRO A 177 -16.21 -1.94 9.24
CA PRO A 177 -17.04 -2.80 8.42
C PRO A 177 -16.28 -3.33 7.20
N GLY A 178 -16.32 -4.64 6.98
CA GLY A 178 -15.67 -5.27 5.86
C GLY A 178 -14.15 -5.44 5.97
N LEU A 179 -13.54 -5.14 7.13
CA LEU A 179 -12.12 -5.41 7.37
C LEU A 179 -11.81 -6.89 7.17
N GLN A 180 -10.81 -7.17 6.35
CA GLN A 180 -10.39 -8.52 6.04
C GLN A 180 -9.03 -8.84 6.65
N TYR A 181 -8.83 -10.11 6.96
CA TYR A 181 -7.57 -10.66 7.44
C TYR A 181 -7.19 -11.88 6.62
N ASN A 182 -5.91 -12.18 6.60
CA ASN A 182 -5.42 -13.40 5.98
C ASN A 182 -5.76 -14.61 6.87
N TYR A 183 -6.38 -15.62 6.28
CA TYR A 183 -6.68 -16.89 6.92
C TYR A 183 -6.02 -18.04 6.17
N VAL A 184 -5.58 -19.02 6.94
CA VAL A 184 -5.16 -20.33 6.45
C VAL A 184 -6.34 -21.27 6.62
N VAL A 185 -6.87 -21.79 5.52
CA VAL A 185 -8.00 -22.69 5.47
C VAL A 185 -7.52 -24.05 4.98
N GLN A 186 -7.64 -25.09 5.83
CA GLN A 186 -7.37 -26.47 5.44
C GLN A 186 -8.66 -27.18 5.05
N THR A 187 -8.62 -27.96 3.97
CA THR A 187 -9.79 -28.62 3.41
C THR A 187 -9.52 -30.09 3.14
N SER A 188 -10.55 -30.93 3.29
CA SER A 188 -10.54 -32.34 2.91
C SER A 188 -10.76 -32.54 1.40
N ALA A 189 -11.41 -31.60 0.74
CA ALA A 189 -11.62 -31.54 -0.70
C ALA A 189 -11.56 -30.10 -1.19
N PRO A 190 -11.09 -29.85 -2.42
CA PRO A 190 -11.00 -28.49 -2.98
C PRO A 190 -12.35 -27.79 -3.04
N PHE A 191 -12.36 -26.47 -2.91
CA PHE A 191 -13.52 -25.66 -3.22
C PHE A 191 -13.79 -25.67 -4.72
N THR A 192 -15.07 -25.75 -5.10
CA THR A 192 -15.48 -25.43 -6.46
C THR A 192 -15.48 -23.93 -6.69
N GLN A 193 -15.26 -23.48 -7.92
CA GLN A 193 -15.32 -22.06 -8.27
C GLN A 193 -16.68 -21.46 -7.87
N TYR A 194 -17.76 -22.19 -8.10
CA TYR A 194 -19.11 -21.80 -7.69
C TYR A 194 -19.24 -21.53 -6.17
N ALA A 195 -18.60 -22.36 -5.33
CA ALA A 195 -18.63 -22.16 -3.88
C ALA A 195 -17.86 -20.89 -3.48
N ILE A 196 -16.70 -20.64 -4.10
CA ILE A 196 -15.88 -19.43 -3.88
C ILE A 196 -16.65 -18.17 -4.27
N ASP A 197 -17.29 -18.19 -5.45
CA ASP A 197 -18.06 -17.05 -5.97
C ASP A 197 -19.29 -16.76 -5.09
N ASN A 198 -20.02 -17.80 -4.68
CA ASN A 198 -21.17 -17.64 -3.78
C ASN A 198 -20.81 -17.12 -2.39
N LEU A 199 -19.64 -17.46 -1.87
CA LEU A 199 -19.12 -16.93 -0.62
C LEU A 199 -18.61 -15.50 -0.77
N GLY A 200 -18.45 -15.01 -2.00
CA GLY A 200 -17.89 -13.70 -2.29
C GLY A 200 -16.42 -13.57 -1.91
N ILE A 201 -15.67 -14.68 -1.98
CA ILE A 201 -14.23 -14.69 -1.73
C ILE A 201 -13.53 -14.23 -3.00
N ARG A 202 -12.85 -13.11 -2.95
CA ARG A 202 -12.19 -12.52 -4.12
C ARG A 202 -10.70 -12.78 -4.18
N GLU A 203 -10.05 -12.85 -3.02
CA GLU A 203 -8.62 -13.08 -2.92
C GLU A 203 -8.34 -14.38 -2.18
N TYR A 204 -7.76 -15.31 -2.91
CA TYR A 204 -7.32 -16.59 -2.37
C TYR A 204 -6.18 -17.16 -3.21
N SER A 205 -5.36 -17.99 -2.60
CA SER A 205 -4.34 -18.80 -3.28
C SER A 205 -4.32 -20.20 -2.68
N GLY A 206 -4.25 -21.22 -3.53
CA GLY A 206 -4.14 -22.62 -3.09
C GLY A 206 -2.70 -22.95 -2.69
N TYR A 207 -2.53 -23.76 -1.64
CA TYR A 207 -1.26 -24.41 -1.30
C TYR A 207 -1.51 -25.80 -0.75
N GLY A 208 -0.88 -26.82 -1.30
CA GLY A 208 -1.10 -28.20 -0.88
C GLY A 208 -2.58 -28.57 -0.80
N SER A 209 -3.04 -28.96 0.39
CA SER A 209 -4.45 -29.29 0.68
C SER A 209 -5.25 -28.12 1.28
N GLY A 210 -4.81 -26.88 1.10
CA GLY A 210 -5.45 -25.73 1.72
C GLY A 210 -5.38 -24.46 0.89
N TYR A 211 -5.80 -23.36 1.53
CA TYR A 211 -5.88 -22.05 0.91
C TYR A 211 -5.40 -20.95 1.87
N TYR A 212 -4.72 -19.96 1.32
CA TYR A 212 -4.65 -18.62 1.92
C TYR A 212 -5.83 -17.81 1.38
N MET A 213 -6.64 -17.25 2.25
CA MET A 213 -7.84 -16.49 1.87
C MET A 213 -7.92 -15.18 2.65
N ASN A 214 -8.30 -14.10 1.97
CA ASN A 214 -8.65 -12.83 2.62
C ASN A 214 -10.14 -12.86 2.99
N LEU A 215 -10.43 -12.95 4.28
CA LEU A 215 -11.79 -13.10 4.81
C LEU A 215 -12.08 -12.03 5.89
N THR A 216 -13.32 -11.58 5.95
CA THR A 216 -13.83 -10.95 7.18
C THR A 216 -14.00 -11.99 8.27
N ASP A 217 -14.02 -11.57 9.55
CA ASP A 217 -14.27 -12.51 10.65
C ASP A 217 -15.60 -13.27 10.48
N GLU A 218 -16.66 -12.60 10.02
CA GLU A 218 -17.97 -13.20 9.73
C GLU A 218 -17.90 -14.25 8.60
N LEU A 219 -17.15 -13.96 7.54
CA LEU A 219 -17.00 -14.88 6.43
C LEU A 219 -16.14 -16.10 6.83
N ALA A 220 -15.14 -15.89 7.67
CA ALA A 220 -14.32 -16.97 8.23
C ALA A 220 -15.17 -17.95 9.04
N GLU A 221 -16.15 -17.46 9.83
CA GLU A 221 -17.10 -18.33 10.54
C GLU A 221 -17.99 -19.12 9.57
N LYS A 222 -18.48 -18.49 8.49
CA LYS A 222 -19.27 -19.20 7.47
C LYS A 222 -18.43 -20.29 6.79
N VAL A 223 -17.18 -19.99 6.43
CA VAL A 223 -16.25 -20.96 5.82
C VAL A 223 -15.97 -22.11 6.78
N ARG A 224 -15.82 -21.85 8.09
CA ARG A 224 -15.61 -22.88 9.13
C ARG A 224 -16.75 -23.89 9.23
N GLY A 225 -17.98 -23.45 8.94
CA GLY A 225 -19.18 -24.30 8.95
C GLY A 225 -19.35 -25.21 7.74
N LEU A 226 -18.47 -25.16 6.75
CA LEU A 226 -18.57 -25.98 5.54
C LEU A 226 -18.05 -27.41 5.78
N SER A 227 -18.73 -28.41 5.20
CA SER A 227 -18.44 -29.82 5.43
C SER A 227 -17.07 -30.30 4.96
N ASN A 228 -16.50 -29.61 3.96
CA ASN A 228 -15.17 -29.93 3.43
C ASN A 228 -14.03 -29.15 4.11
N VAL A 229 -14.33 -28.31 5.11
CA VAL A 229 -13.33 -27.52 5.82
C VAL A 229 -12.88 -28.23 7.09
N ILE A 230 -11.59 -28.41 7.25
CA ILE A 230 -10.96 -29.03 8.42
C ILE A 230 -10.64 -27.98 9.49
N SER A 231 -10.03 -26.86 9.07
CA SER A 231 -9.66 -25.78 9.99
C SER A 231 -9.62 -24.42 9.28
N VAL A 232 -9.92 -23.37 10.04
CA VAL A 232 -9.81 -21.96 9.61
C VAL A 232 -9.08 -21.19 10.71
N ASN A 233 -7.84 -20.79 10.43
CA ASN A 233 -7.00 -20.08 11.38
C ASN A 233 -6.52 -18.76 10.79
N ARG A 234 -6.56 -17.69 11.59
CA ARG A 234 -5.97 -16.41 11.18
C ARG A 234 -4.48 -16.58 10.98
N TYR A 235 -3.97 -16.13 9.83
CA TYR A 235 -2.54 -16.09 9.58
C TYR A 235 -1.93 -14.90 10.31
N ILE A 236 -1.11 -15.20 11.31
CA ILE A 236 -0.37 -14.19 12.08
C ILE A 236 1.10 -14.35 11.74
N TYR A 237 1.66 -13.33 11.11
CA TYR A 237 3.09 -13.29 10.85
C TYR A 237 3.82 -13.06 12.19
N THR A 238 4.56 -14.05 12.62
CA THR A 238 5.53 -13.90 13.73
C THR A 238 6.88 -13.61 13.11
N PRO A 239 7.42 -12.38 13.26
CA PRO A 239 8.77 -12.12 12.79
C PRO A 239 9.74 -13.08 13.50
N ASN A 240 10.62 -13.73 12.73
CA ASN A 240 11.73 -14.46 13.30
C ASN A 240 12.50 -13.50 14.21
N ARG A 241 12.43 -13.71 15.50
CA ARG A 241 13.38 -13.09 16.42
C ARG A 241 14.72 -13.75 16.13
N SER A 242 15.54 -13.12 15.29
CA SER A 242 16.97 -13.36 15.35
C SER A 242 17.42 -12.82 16.70
N GLU A 243 17.79 -13.72 17.60
CA GLU A 243 18.54 -13.42 18.82
C GLU A 243 19.88 -12.74 18.48
#